data_256ffd8748692d4815177b1943dfa9da
#
_entry.id   256ffd8748692d4815177b1943dfa9da
#
_cell.length_a   1.000
_cell.length_b   1.000
_cell.length_c   1.000
_cell.angle_alpha   90.00
_cell.angle_beta   90.00
_cell.angle_gamma   90.00
#
_symmetry.space_group_name_H-M   'P 1'
#
loop_
_entity.id
_entity.type
_entity.pdbx_description
1 polymer ?
#
loop_
_entity_poly.entity_id
_entity_poly.type
_entity_poly.pdbx_seq_one_letter_code
_entity_poly.pdbx_strand_id
1 'polypeptide(L)'
;MYNLFKSVIETDRSAVVICDVNHKIVYMNKMAVTRYHKDLTGSSLLDCHNAKSNEIIVKVVDWFRQSPKNNMIYTYHNTKENKDVYMVALRDDEENLIGYYEKHEYRNPETAELYDFSKSLI
;
A
#
# COMPACT_ATOMS: atom_id res chain seq x y z
N MET A 1 -2.72 3.76 -20.92
CA MET A 1 -1.69 3.27 -19.96
C MET A 1 -2.06 3.60 -18.52
N TYR A 2 -2.39 4.87 -18.24
CA TYR A 2 -2.80 5.29 -16.89
C TYR A 2 -4.02 4.50 -16.36
N ASN A 3 -5.07 4.33 -17.16
CA ASN A 3 -6.27 3.59 -16.75
C ASN A 3 -5.96 2.12 -16.47
N LEU A 4 -5.03 1.54 -17.20
CA LEU A 4 -4.64 0.16 -17.01
C LEU A 4 -3.96 -0.03 -15.64
N PHE A 5 -2.99 0.83 -15.32
CA PHE A 5 -2.29 0.78 -14.03
C PHE A 5 -3.22 1.10 -12.86
N LYS A 6 -4.07 2.10 -13.03
CA LYS A 6 -5.07 2.45 -12.03
C LYS A 6 -6.00 1.27 -11.73
N SER A 7 -6.43 0.55 -12.78
CA SER A 7 -7.31 -0.61 -12.60
C SER A 7 -6.64 -1.72 -11.81
N VAL A 8 -5.35 -1.95 -11.99
CA VAL A 8 -4.60 -2.95 -11.20
C VAL A 8 -4.65 -2.60 -9.71
N ILE A 9 -4.46 -1.33 -9.38
CA ILE A 9 -4.47 -0.85 -8.00
C ILE A 9 -5.88 -0.87 -7.42
N GLU A 10 -6.87 -0.40 -8.21
CA GLU A 10 -8.27 -0.33 -7.79
C GLU A 10 -8.88 -1.69 -7.46
N THR A 11 -8.50 -2.71 -8.22
CA THR A 11 -9.07 -4.05 -8.06
C THR A 11 -8.33 -4.91 -7.05
N ASP A 12 -7.23 -4.41 -6.47
CA ASP A 12 -6.50 -5.15 -5.44
C ASP A 12 -7.41 -5.34 -4.21
N ARG A 13 -7.43 -6.56 -3.69
CA ARG A 13 -8.20 -6.88 -2.48
C ARG A 13 -7.57 -6.33 -1.21
N SER A 14 -6.32 -5.92 -1.27
CA SER A 14 -5.64 -5.23 -0.17
C SER A 14 -5.92 -3.73 -0.24
N ALA A 15 -5.95 -3.09 0.92
CA ALA A 15 -6.01 -1.63 0.97
C ALA A 15 -4.70 -1.05 0.44
N VAL A 16 -4.80 -0.16 -0.54
CA VAL A 16 -3.64 0.54 -1.10
C VAL A 16 -3.82 2.03 -0.90
N VAL A 17 -2.88 2.63 -0.17
CA VAL A 17 -2.82 4.07 0.08
C VAL A 17 -1.46 4.55 -0.41
N ILE A 18 -1.47 5.41 -1.42
CA ILE A 18 -0.26 5.95 -2.04
C ILE A 18 -0.04 7.38 -1.56
N CYS A 19 1.17 7.66 -1.10
CA CYS A 19 1.55 8.98 -0.59
C CYS A 19 2.69 9.57 -1.42
N ASP A 20 2.74 10.90 -1.47
CA ASP A 20 3.91 11.60 -1.97
C ASP A 20 5.03 11.63 -0.90
N VAL A 21 6.16 12.24 -1.22
CA VAL A 21 7.32 12.27 -0.31
C VAL A 21 7.09 13.13 0.94
N ASN A 22 6.03 13.91 0.97
CA ASN A 22 5.64 14.74 2.11
C ASN A 22 4.48 14.14 2.90
N HIS A 23 4.21 12.84 2.69
CA HIS A 23 3.19 12.07 3.40
C HIS A 23 1.75 12.46 3.06
N LYS A 24 1.55 13.22 1.97
CA LYS A 24 0.20 13.54 1.50
C LYS A 24 -0.36 12.33 0.75
N ILE A 25 -1.56 11.92 1.11
CA ILE A 25 -2.27 10.84 0.43
C ILE A 25 -2.71 11.34 -0.94
N VAL A 26 -2.20 10.72 -2.00
CA VAL A 26 -2.52 11.08 -3.38
C VAL A 26 -3.47 10.10 -4.05
N TYR A 27 -3.61 8.89 -3.50
CA TYR A 27 -4.54 7.91 -4.03
C TYR A 27 -4.90 6.86 -2.98
N MET A 28 -6.18 6.47 -2.96
CA MET A 28 -6.68 5.34 -2.18
C MET A 28 -7.53 4.46 -3.09
N ASN A 29 -7.29 3.15 -3.07
CA ASN A 29 -8.17 2.24 -3.80
C ASN A 29 -9.48 2.01 -3.02
N LYS A 30 -10.44 1.32 -3.64
CA LYS A 30 -11.75 1.06 -3.03
C LYS A 30 -11.63 0.36 -1.69
N MET A 31 -10.75 -0.62 -1.57
CA MET A 31 -10.55 -1.35 -0.33
C MET A 31 -10.04 -0.45 0.79
N ALA A 32 -9.12 0.48 0.46
CA ALA A 32 -8.62 1.45 1.44
C ALA A 32 -9.72 2.40 1.91
N VAL A 33 -10.55 2.90 1.00
CA VAL A 33 -11.67 3.78 1.35
C VAL A 33 -12.64 3.03 2.27
N THR A 34 -12.94 1.78 1.99
CA THR A 34 -13.79 0.95 2.85
C THR A 34 -13.19 0.79 4.25
N ARG A 35 -11.89 0.51 4.33
CA ARG A 35 -11.19 0.28 5.59
C ARG A 35 -11.14 1.54 6.46
N TYR A 36 -10.90 2.70 5.86
CA TYR A 36 -10.84 3.97 6.58
C TYR A 36 -12.22 4.66 6.69
N HIS A 37 -13.25 4.09 6.11
CA HIS A 37 -14.63 4.60 6.11
C HIS A 37 -14.80 5.94 5.38
N LYS A 38 -13.79 6.43 4.68
CA LYS A 38 -13.89 7.59 3.81
C LYS A 38 -12.64 7.73 2.95
N ASP A 39 -12.75 8.55 1.91
CA ASP A 39 -11.62 8.92 1.06
C ASP A 39 -10.82 10.04 1.75
N LEU A 40 -9.58 9.74 2.09
CA LEU A 40 -8.66 10.66 2.77
C LEU A 40 -7.68 11.33 1.81
N THR A 41 -7.88 11.19 0.49
CA THR A 41 -7.03 11.82 -0.52
C THR A 41 -6.91 13.32 -0.25
N GLY A 42 -5.69 13.83 -0.27
CA GLY A 42 -5.38 15.22 0.06
C GLY A 42 -4.98 15.47 1.51
N SER A 43 -5.28 14.55 2.40
CA SER A 43 -4.87 14.63 3.82
C SER A 43 -3.48 14.04 4.03
N SER A 44 -2.86 14.36 5.16
CA SER A 44 -1.60 13.75 5.55
C SER A 44 -1.84 12.36 6.11
N LEU A 45 -1.05 11.38 5.66
CA LEU A 45 -1.08 10.03 6.24
C LEU A 45 -0.77 10.07 7.74
N LEU A 46 0.07 11.01 8.17
CA LEU A 46 0.47 11.13 9.57
C LEU A 46 -0.68 11.52 10.50
N ASP A 47 -1.74 12.11 9.95
CA ASP A 47 -2.94 12.45 10.72
C ASP A 47 -3.81 11.22 11.04
N CYS A 48 -3.57 10.10 10.35
CA CYS A 48 -4.36 8.87 10.48
C CYS A 48 -3.72 7.83 11.41
N HIS A 49 -2.54 8.11 11.93
CA HIS A 49 -1.73 7.17 12.71
C HIS A 49 -1.29 7.77 14.04
N ASN A 50 -0.94 6.91 15.00
CA ASN A 50 -0.40 7.37 16.27
C ASN A 50 1.06 7.84 16.12
N ALA A 51 1.58 8.48 17.17
CA ALA A 51 2.93 9.05 17.15
C ALA A 51 4.02 8.00 16.88
N LYS A 52 3.87 6.78 17.41
CA LYS A 52 4.84 5.70 17.21
C LYS A 52 4.89 5.23 15.76
N SER A 53 3.71 5.05 15.15
CA SER A 53 3.61 4.68 13.73
C SER A 53 4.17 5.78 12.84
N ASN A 54 3.87 7.03 13.15
CA ASN A 54 4.38 8.19 12.41
C ASN A 54 5.89 8.26 12.44
N GLU A 55 6.50 7.96 13.58
CA GLU A 55 7.96 7.94 13.71
C GLU A 55 8.59 6.91 12.77
N ILE A 56 8.00 5.71 12.69
CA ILE A 56 8.47 4.65 11.79
C ILE A 56 8.33 5.10 10.33
N ILE A 57 7.18 5.64 9.96
CA ILE A 57 6.92 6.11 8.58
C ILE A 57 7.96 7.15 8.16
N VAL A 58 8.20 8.15 8.99
CA VAL A 58 9.15 9.22 8.69
C VAL A 58 10.56 8.67 8.55
N LYS A 59 10.98 7.80 9.45
CA LYS A 59 12.32 7.18 9.41
C LYS A 59 12.52 6.33 8.17
N VAL A 60 11.52 5.57 7.77
CA VAL A 60 11.60 4.72 6.58
C VAL A 60 11.69 5.56 5.30
N VAL A 61 10.89 6.62 5.19
CA VAL A 61 10.95 7.52 4.02
C VAL A 61 12.32 8.21 3.95
N ASP A 62 12.88 8.62 5.08
CA ASP A 62 14.24 9.17 5.11
C ASP A 62 15.28 8.14 4.68
N TRP A 63 15.11 6.87 5.04
CA TRP A 63 15.96 5.79 4.58
C TRP A 63 15.85 5.59 3.06
N PHE A 64 14.65 5.70 2.49
CA PHE A 64 14.49 5.65 1.04
C PHE A 64 15.28 6.76 0.34
N ARG A 65 15.34 7.96 0.96
CA ARG A 65 16.09 9.10 0.39
C ARG A 65 17.60 8.89 0.39
N GLN A 66 18.11 8.04 1.26
CA GLN A 66 19.55 7.85 1.43
C GLN A 66 20.22 7.13 0.26
N SER A 67 19.48 6.27 -0.44
CA SER A 67 20.02 5.50 -1.56
C SER A 67 18.89 5.01 -2.47
N PRO A 68 19.12 5.03 -3.80
CA PRO A 68 18.14 4.45 -4.74
C PRO A 68 18.03 2.93 -4.62
N LYS A 69 18.87 2.29 -3.83
CA LYS A 69 18.79 0.85 -3.54
C LYS A 69 17.85 0.53 -2.38
N ASN A 70 17.45 1.53 -1.62
CA ASN A 70 16.56 1.37 -0.45
C ASN A 70 15.11 1.48 -0.93
N ASN A 71 14.48 0.34 -1.23
CA ASN A 71 13.18 0.34 -1.91
C ASN A 71 12.08 -0.45 -1.21
N MET A 72 12.42 -1.30 -0.27
CA MET A 72 11.41 -2.06 0.47
C MET A 72 11.95 -2.45 1.85
N ILE A 73 11.10 -2.37 2.86
CA ILE A 73 11.43 -2.81 4.20
C ILE A 73 10.20 -3.42 4.87
N TYR A 74 10.41 -4.51 5.59
CA TYR A 74 9.38 -5.19 6.37
C TYR A 74 9.19 -4.43 7.68
N THR A 75 7.99 -3.82 7.87
CA THR A 75 7.74 -2.93 8.99
C THR A 75 6.91 -3.56 10.10
N TYR A 76 6.03 -4.51 9.78
CA TYR A 76 5.05 -4.92 10.76
C TYR A 76 4.36 -6.23 10.37
N HIS A 77 4.10 -7.08 11.37
CA HIS A 77 3.23 -8.23 11.20
C HIS A 77 1.95 -8.02 11.99
N ASN A 78 0.81 -8.07 11.32
CA ASN A 78 -0.50 -7.99 11.93
C ASN A 78 -0.99 -9.40 12.22
N THR A 79 -0.94 -9.81 13.51
CA THR A 79 -1.33 -11.16 13.91
C THR A 79 -2.83 -11.40 13.77
N LYS A 80 -3.64 -10.36 14.00
CA LYS A 80 -5.10 -10.46 13.92
C LYS A 80 -5.57 -10.80 12.51
N GLU A 81 -4.98 -10.15 11.51
CA GLU A 81 -5.32 -10.36 10.09
C GLU A 81 -4.35 -11.32 9.40
N ASN A 82 -3.33 -11.79 10.10
CA ASN A 82 -2.27 -12.66 9.58
C ASN A 82 -1.69 -12.11 8.27
N LYS A 83 -1.18 -10.89 8.34
CA LYS A 83 -0.57 -10.25 7.18
C LYS A 83 0.75 -9.59 7.54
N ASP A 84 1.65 -9.61 6.60
CA ASP A 84 2.90 -8.87 6.66
C ASP A 84 2.76 -7.56 5.93
N VAL A 85 3.32 -6.50 6.51
CA VAL A 85 3.24 -5.14 5.97
C VAL A 85 4.63 -4.65 5.64
N TYR A 86 4.79 -4.14 4.44
CA TYR A 86 6.04 -3.59 3.93
C TYR A 86 5.82 -2.16 3.50
N MET A 87 6.82 -1.31 3.71
CA MET A 87 6.83 -0.01 3.05
C MET A 87 7.67 -0.11 1.78
N VAL A 88 7.15 0.44 0.70
CA VAL A 88 7.74 0.35 -0.65
C VAL A 88 7.93 1.74 -1.22
N ALA A 89 9.16 2.04 -1.66
CA ALA A 89 9.47 3.28 -2.33
C ALA A 89 8.93 3.28 -3.76
N LEU A 90 8.43 4.42 -4.20
CA LEU A 90 8.02 4.65 -5.58
C LEU A 90 9.00 5.62 -6.21
N ARG A 91 9.54 5.27 -7.37
CA ARG A 91 10.57 6.05 -8.05
C ARG A 91 10.21 6.27 -9.50
N ASP A 92 10.69 7.38 -10.06
CA ASP A 92 10.60 7.63 -11.49
C ASP A 92 11.70 6.87 -12.25
N ASP A 93 11.77 7.05 -13.57
CA ASP A 93 12.73 6.33 -14.41
C ASP A 93 14.19 6.73 -14.13
N GLU A 94 14.41 7.86 -13.46
CA GLU A 94 15.73 8.34 -13.06
C GLU A 94 16.07 7.96 -11.61
N GLU A 95 15.26 7.08 -11.01
CA GLU A 95 15.41 6.61 -9.64
C GLU A 95 15.15 7.66 -8.56
N ASN A 96 14.56 8.81 -8.92
CA ASN A 96 14.16 9.81 -7.94
C ASN A 96 12.97 9.28 -7.11
N LEU A 97 13.01 9.48 -5.80
CA LEU A 97 11.91 9.13 -4.93
C LEU A 97 10.73 10.07 -5.18
N ILE A 98 9.60 9.53 -5.60
CA ILE A 98 8.39 10.31 -5.89
C ILE A 98 7.25 10.03 -4.93
N GLY A 99 7.35 8.97 -4.13
CA GLY A 99 6.33 8.62 -3.17
C GLY A 99 6.59 7.27 -2.54
N TYR A 100 5.59 6.74 -1.87
CA TYR A 100 5.67 5.44 -1.23
C TYR A 100 4.26 4.90 -0.96
N TYR A 101 4.17 3.60 -0.66
CA TYR A 101 2.93 2.99 -0.16
C TYR A 101 3.23 1.83 0.78
N GLU A 102 2.22 1.37 1.50
CA GLU A 102 2.30 0.17 2.31
C GLU A 102 1.74 -1.01 1.52
N LYS A 103 2.55 -2.05 1.36
CA LYS A 103 2.15 -3.30 0.71
C LYS A 103 1.72 -4.29 1.78
N HIS A 104 0.53 -4.86 1.61
CA HIS A 104 -0.04 -5.85 2.53
C HIS A 104 -0.01 -7.23 1.87
N GLU A 105 0.61 -8.20 2.52
CA GLU A 105 0.65 -9.57 2.04
C GLU A 105 -0.04 -10.48 3.05
N TYR A 106 -1.24 -10.94 2.72
CA TYR A 106 -2.00 -11.84 3.56
C TYR A 106 -1.43 -13.26 3.48
N ARG A 107 -1.28 -13.91 4.64
CA ARG A 107 -0.61 -15.21 4.74
C ARG A 107 -1.56 -16.38 4.93
N ASN A 108 -2.86 -16.16 5.12
CA ASN A 108 -3.82 -17.24 5.19
C ASN A 108 -3.92 -17.96 3.84
N PRO A 109 -4.09 -19.29 3.86
CA PRO A 109 -4.30 -20.03 2.61
C PRO A 109 -5.52 -19.54 1.87
N GLU A 110 -5.47 -19.61 0.54
CA GLU A 110 -6.62 -19.29 -0.29
C GLU A 110 -7.74 -20.29 -0.01
N THR A 111 -8.96 -19.77 0.19
CA THR A 111 -10.13 -20.59 0.45
C THR A 111 -11.07 -20.67 -0.74
N ALA A 112 -10.85 -19.85 -1.77
CA ALA A 112 -11.66 -19.93 -2.98
C ALA A 112 -11.38 -21.24 -3.71
N GLU A 113 -12.40 -21.80 -4.32
CA GLU A 113 -12.27 -22.98 -5.13
C GLU A 113 -11.42 -22.67 -6.38
N LEU A 114 -10.50 -23.59 -6.72
CA LEU A 114 -9.73 -23.46 -7.95
C LEU A 114 -10.70 -23.43 -9.14
N TYR A 115 -10.44 -22.54 -10.12
CA TYR A 115 -11.36 -22.38 -11.24
C TYR A 115 -11.59 -23.69 -12.00
N ASP A 116 -12.81 -23.86 -12.48
CA ASP A 116 -13.18 -24.96 -13.37
C ASP A 116 -14.25 -24.43 -14.32
N PHE A 117 -13.84 -24.14 -15.55
CA PHE A 117 -14.76 -23.55 -16.53
C PHE A 117 -15.74 -24.57 -17.14
N SER A 118 -15.67 -25.83 -16.72
CA SER A 118 -16.72 -26.80 -17.04
C SER A 118 -17.95 -26.60 -16.14
N LYS A 119 -17.84 -25.80 -15.07
CA LYS A 119 -18.93 -25.44 -14.18
C LYS A 119 -19.35 -23.99 -14.41
N SER A 120 -20.61 -23.69 -14.14
CA SER A 120 -21.09 -22.31 -14.13
C SER A 120 -20.47 -21.56 -12.95
N LEU A 121 -19.88 -20.37 -13.22
CA LEU A 121 -19.33 -19.49 -12.20
C LEU A 121 -20.30 -18.36 -11.81
N ILE A 122 -21.48 -18.34 -12.42
CA ILE A 122 -22.47 -17.27 -12.24
C ILE A 122 -23.71 -17.81 -11.58
#